data_fc61b940154629f0ba211bf0837ce3da
#
_entry.id   fc61b940154629f0ba211bf0837ce3da
#
_cell.length_a   1.000
_cell.length_b   1.000
_cell.length_c   1.000
_cell.angle_alpha   90.00
_cell.angle_beta   90.00
_cell.angle_gamma   90.00
#
_symmetry.space_group_name_H-M   'P 1'
#
loop_
_entity.id
_entity.type
_entity.pdbx_description
1 polymer ?
#
loop_
_entity_poly.entity_id
_entity_poly.type
_entity_poly.pdbx_seq_one_letter_code
_entity_poly.pdbx_strand_id
1 'polypeptide(L)'
;MSSDRIRWSHKSLEELQSFWNKQIEPDLRRAGVDLDERPTYQDLLDTGYGGLQDALREQHDTTLSEFCRSVGYFEPDESDGYPWGIDAETTVDELESYIRTLERRRNLAETTVTTKRSRLATYARLYRDVHGRADLVDRLDDLGHRADEIERVLAVFDELDRDLDSAESKLRYLGDVSQFYEHLQRRGKAAYNPAETIDMEYGWERAEPDNAALSSEQVRRLYDAVETPDEELLILALCGWGLRRNEVAGLHVSQLVLEGDDPHIYFEERKNGPGTVALIYGRETLTDRIDALGGRDREWAGYLFPSRQAESGHVVGETIQGRFNRVADRADVRVRGETPTSKMGRRFWYTTYLNSQKQLLENLDAIAEDQGSSDAEVVLKNYLSEAERRQYRREYMRERLAEAFGE
;
A
#
# COMPACT_ATOMS: atom_id res chain seq x y z
N MET A 1 35.02 20.11 -7.53
CA MET A 1 34.05 21.14 -7.93
C MET A 1 32.86 21.00 -6.99
N SER A 2 32.50 22.08 -6.30
CA SER A 2 31.54 22.11 -5.19
C SER A 2 30.16 21.73 -5.73
N SER A 3 29.58 20.59 -5.31
CA SER A 3 28.18 20.27 -5.61
C SER A 3 27.31 21.18 -4.75
N ASP A 4 26.82 22.25 -5.35
CA ASP A 4 25.69 22.97 -4.78
C ASP A 4 24.55 21.98 -4.61
N ARG A 5 24.22 21.68 -3.36
CA ARG A 5 23.15 20.74 -3.00
C ARG A 5 21.85 21.37 -3.48
N ILE A 6 21.28 20.81 -4.56
CA ILE A 6 20.01 21.29 -5.12
C ILE A 6 18.94 21.20 -4.03
N ARG A 7 18.34 22.33 -3.68
CA ARG A 7 17.25 22.39 -2.70
C ARG A 7 15.94 22.11 -3.39
N TRP A 8 15.63 20.84 -3.59
CA TRP A 8 14.43 20.38 -4.25
C TRP A 8 13.15 20.86 -3.54
N SER A 9 13.17 20.86 -2.20
CA SER A 9 12.02 21.14 -1.33
C SER A 9 11.48 22.57 -1.37
N HIS A 10 12.15 23.50 -2.07
CA HIS A 10 11.73 24.91 -2.15
C HIS A 10 11.29 25.33 -3.55
N LYS A 11 11.23 24.41 -4.51
CA LYS A 11 10.89 24.72 -5.90
C LYS A 11 9.43 24.41 -6.17
N SER A 12 8.72 25.37 -6.77
CA SER A 12 7.40 25.12 -7.35
C SER A 12 7.47 24.17 -8.57
N LEU A 13 6.35 23.60 -8.98
CA LEU A 13 6.32 22.71 -10.14
C LEU A 13 6.83 23.44 -11.41
N GLU A 14 6.44 24.71 -11.62
CA GLU A 14 6.93 25.54 -12.72
C GLU A 14 8.44 25.79 -12.66
N GLU A 15 8.99 25.99 -11.46
CA GLU A 15 10.43 26.13 -11.26
C GLU A 15 11.18 24.83 -11.54
N LEU A 16 10.58 23.67 -11.19
CA LEU A 16 11.12 22.34 -11.51
C LEU A 16 11.09 22.11 -13.03
N GLN A 17 10.03 22.48 -13.73
CA GLN A 17 9.94 22.38 -15.19
C GLN A 17 10.99 23.29 -15.87
N SER A 18 11.15 24.52 -15.38
CA SER A 18 12.18 25.44 -15.89
C SER A 18 13.59 24.90 -15.63
N PHE A 19 13.82 24.28 -14.47
CA PHE A 19 15.09 23.68 -14.11
C PHE A 19 15.39 22.44 -14.93
N TRP A 20 14.36 21.62 -15.21
CA TRP A 20 14.43 20.49 -16.12
C TRP A 20 14.97 20.90 -17.49
N ASN A 21 14.28 21.82 -18.14
CA ASN A 21 14.61 22.26 -19.50
C ASN A 21 16.00 22.94 -19.58
N LYS A 22 16.41 23.65 -18.52
CA LYS A 22 17.67 24.40 -18.52
C LYS A 22 18.88 23.60 -18.09
N GLN A 23 18.70 22.58 -17.26
CA GLN A 23 19.82 21.90 -16.63
C GLN A 23 19.75 20.38 -16.72
N ILE A 24 18.62 19.76 -16.30
CA ILE A 24 18.54 18.29 -16.23
C ILE A 24 18.57 17.69 -17.64
N GLU A 25 17.72 18.12 -18.53
CA GLU A 25 17.66 17.59 -19.90
C GLU A 25 19.00 17.73 -20.65
N PRO A 26 19.66 18.91 -20.65
CA PRO A 26 21.00 19.04 -21.26
C PRO A 26 22.07 18.15 -20.60
N ASP A 27 21.98 17.88 -19.28
CA ASP A 27 22.93 17.02 -18.59
C ASP A 27 22.69 15.52 -18.92
N LEU A 28 21.42 15.08 -18.95
CA LEU A 28 21.05 13.74 -19.41
C LEU A 28 21.55 13.47 -20.85
N ARG A 29 21.33 14.45 -21.75
CA ARG A 29 21.80 14.35 -23.14
C ARG A 29 23.33 14.26 -23.24
N ARG A 30 24.06 15.00 -22.38
CA ARG A 30 25.53 14.92 -22.31
C ARG A 30 26.01 13.58 -21.70
N ALA A 31 25.23 12.98 -20.85
CA ALA A 31 25.50 11.66 -20.30
C ALA A 31 25.19 10.51 -21.29
N GLY A 32 24.61 10.82 -22.47
CA GLY A 32 24.30 9.83 -23.49
C GLY A 32 22.94 9.14 -23.30
N VAL A 33 22.07 9.71 -22.47
CA VAL A 33 20.70 9.21 -22.30
C VAL A 33 19.92 9.56 -23.58
N ASP A 34 19.21 8.58 -24.13
CA ASP A 34 18.30 8.80 -25.25
C ASP A 34 17.07 9.56 -24.72
N LEU A 35 16.86 10.75 -25.24
CA LEU A 35 15.76 11.64 -24.85
C LEU A 35 14.61 11.65 -25.86
N ASP A 36 14.65 10.78 -26.86
CA ASP A 36 13.46 10.48 -27.69
C ASP A 36 12.48 9.61 -26.88
N GLU A 37 12.98 8.91 -25.86
CA GLU A 37 12.20 8.23 -24.84
C GLU A 37 12.23 9.00 -23.50
N ARG A 38 11.24 8.72 -22.64
CA ARG A 38 11.18 9.30 -21.31
C ARG A 38 12.35 8.80 -20.46
N PRO A 39 13.15 9.69 -19.83
CA PRO A 39 14.20 9.27 -18.91
C PRO A 39 13.68 8.47 -17.73
N THR A 40 14.44 7.46 -17.33
CA THR A 40 14.13 6.62 -16.18
C THR A 40 14.63 7.25 -14.88
N TYR A 41 14.17 6.73 -13.75
CA TYR A 41 14.72 7.12 -12.45
C TYR A 41 16.22 6.83 -12.34
N GLN A 42 16.69 5.74 -12.94
CA GLN A 42 18.10 5.38 -12.94
C GLN A 42 18.95 6.41 -13.69
N ASP A 43 18.47 6.91 -14.81
CA ASP A 43 19.15 7.96 -15.58
C ASP A 43 19.30 9.25 -14.76
N LEU A 44 18.28 9.60 -13.98
CA LEU A 44 18.34 10.73 -13.04
C LEU A 44 19.30 10.48 -11.89
N LEU A 45 19.34 9.27 -11.37
CA LEU A 45 20.25 8.91 -10.28
C LEU A 45 21.69 8.98 -10.74
N ASP A 46 22.00 8.42 -11.90
CA ASP A 46 23.34 8.36 -12.49
C ASP A 46 23.88 9.76 -12.86
N THR A 47 22.99 10.69 -13.17
CA THR A 47 23.31 12.09 -13.45
C THR A 47 23.25 13.02 -12.25
N GLY A 48 22.94 12.48 -11.05
CA GLY A 48 22.92 13.24 -9.79
C GLY A 48 21.61 13.98 -9.50
N TYR A 49 20.53 13.68 -10.24
CA TYR A 49 19.22 14.32 -10.10
C TYR A 49 18.16 13.42 -9.43
N GLY A 50 18.54 12.29 -8.80
CA GLY A 50 17.63 11.35 -8.14
C GLY A 50 16.66 11.99 -7.13
N GLY A 51 17.10 13.06 -6.43
CA GLY A 51 16.25 13.80 -5.49
C GLY A 51 15.04 14.52 -6.13
N LEU A 52 14.96 14.61 -7.47
CA LEU A 52 13.80 15.16 -8.16
C LEU A 52 12.57 14.28 -7.94
N GLN A 53 12.70 12.96 -8.03
CA GLN A 53 11.57 12.04 -7.83
C GLN A 53 10.99 12.14 -6.42
N ASP A 54 11.85 12.26 -5.40
CA ASP A 54 11.40 12.42 -4.03
C ASP A 54 10.67 13.75 -3.84
N ALA A 55 11.21 14.84 -4.40
CA ALA A 55 10.58 16.15 -4.36
C ALA A 55 9.21 16.17 -5.06
N LEU A 56 9.10 15.56 -6.23
CA LEU A 56 7.83 15.43 -6.96
C LEU A 56 6.80 14.67 -6.13
N ARG A 57 7.19 13.54 -5.55
CA ARG A 57 6.31 12.70 -4.73
C ARG A 57 5.92 13.36 -3.40
N GLU A 58 6.90 13.94 -2.69
CA GLU A 58 6.68 14.42 -1.32
C GLU A 58 6.04 15.81 -1.26
N GLN A 59 6.24 16.64 -2.27
CA GLN A 59 5.85 18.05 -2.23
C GLN A 59 4.82 18.44 -3.27
N HIS A 60 4.77 17.74 -4.40
CA HIS A 60 3.90 18.08 -5.51
C HIS A 60 2.86 16.99 -5.80
N ASP A 61 2.88 15.87 -5.06
CA ASP A 61 1.99 14.71 -5.28
C ASP A 61 1.93 14.30 -6.76
N THR A 62 3.08 14.38 -7.41
CA THR A 62 3.26 14.16 -8.84
C THR A 62 4.27 13.04 -9.04
N THR A 63 3.98 12.13 -9.95
CA THR A 63 4.94 11.09 -10.34
C THR A 63 5.96 11.63 -11.33
N LEU A 64 7.12 10.97 -11.44
CA LEU A 64 8.12 11.31 -12.46
C LEU A 64 7.52 11.22 -13.89
N SER A 65 6.62 10.26 -14.12
CA SER A 65 5.87 10.11 -15.39
C SER A 65 5.04 11.34 -15.72
N GLU A 66 4.21 11.79 -14.79
CA GLU A 66 3.35 12.96 -14.96
C GLU A 66 4.17 14.23 -15.16
N PHE A 67 5.26 14.35 -14.40
CA PHE A 67 6.18 15.47 -14.56
C PHE A 67 6.84 15.46 -15.95
N CYS A 68 7.38 14.32 -16.40
CA CYS A 68 7.97 14.19 -17.72
C CYS A 68 6.97 14.52 -18.84
N ARG A 69 5.70 14.12 -18.67
CA ARG A 69 4.62 14.51 -19.60
C ARG A 69 4.44 16.04 -19.63
N SER A 70 4.51 16.69 -18.49
CA SER A 70 4.36 18.16 -18.38
C SER A 70 5.51 18.95 -19.00
N VAL A 71 6.70 18.34 -19.15
CA VAL A 71 7.87 18.95 -19.80
C VAL A 71 8.09 18.49 -21.24
N GLY A 72 7.11 17.79 -21.83
CA GLY A 72 7.07 17.50 -23.26
C GLY A 72 7.39 16.06 -23.68
N TYR A 73 7.62 15.16 -22.74
CA TYR A 73 7.72 13.73 -23.03
C TYR A 73 6.31 13.15 -23.12
N PHE A 74 5.87 12.90 -24.34
CA PHE A 74 4.59 12.23 -24.57
C PHE A 74 4.76 10.74 -24.29
N GLU A 75 3.87 10.16 -23.46
CA GLU A 75 3.66 8.72 -23.51
C GLU A 75 3.02 8.40 -24.88
N PRO A 76 3.32 7.24 -25.47
CA PRO A 76 2.61 6.78 -26.66
C PRO A 76 1.10 6.90 -26.39
N ASP A 77 0.37 7.38 -27.38
CA ASP A 77 -1.06 7.65 -27.32
C ASP A 77 -1.80 6.47 -26.65
N GLU A 78 -2.81 6.73 -25.80
CA GLU A 78 -3.63 5.67 -25.17
C GLU A 78 -4.29 4.73 -26.22
N SER A 79 -4.19 5.08 -27.50
CA SER A 79 -4.59 4.24 -28.64
C SER A 79 -3.65 3.05 -28.89
N ASP A 80 -2.40 3.06 -28.40
CA ASP A 80 -1.38 2.03 -28.70
C ASP A 80 -1.22 0.97 -27.58
N GLY A 81 -2.05 0.97 -26.54
CA GLY A 81 -2.01 -0.03 -25.47
C GLY A 81 -0.93 0.24 -24.42
N TYR A 82 -0.78 -0.69 -23.47
CA TYR A 82 0.20 -0.59 -22.41
C TYR A 82 1.62 -0.85 -22.96
N PRO A 83 2.64 -0.04 -22.58
CA PRO A 83 4.01 -0.20 -23.06
C PRO A 83 4.68 -1.42 -22.41
N TRP A 84 4.53 -2.59 -23.01
CA TRP A 84 5.12 -3.83 -22.52
C TRP A 84 6.65 -3.84 -22.63
N GLY A 85 7.21 -3.05 -23.55
CA GLY A 85 8.64 -2.95 -23.82
C GLY A 85 9.22 -4.20 -24.49
N ILE A 86 8.41 -4.91 -25.27
CA ILE A 86 8.79 -6.09 -26.08
C ILE A 86 8.14 -6.01 -27.46
N ASP A 87 8.79 -6.61 -28.48
CA ASP A 87 8.35 -6.54 -29.89
C ASP A 87 7.56 -7.79 -30.34
N ALA A 88 7.34 -8.77 -29.44
CA ALA A 88 6.64 -10.01 -29.76
C ALA A 88 5.13 -9.81 -29.71
N GLU A 89 4.51 -9.50 -30.86
CA GLU A 89 3.07 -9.20 -30.98
C GLU A 89 2.19 -10.29 -30.35
N THR A 90 2.46 -11.58 -30.63
CA THR A 90 1.70 -12.70 -30.06
C THR A 90 1.72 -12.68 -28.51
N THR A 91 2.88 -12.41 -27.93
CA THR A 91 3.04 -12.31 -26.47
C THR A 91 2.27 -11.11 -25.92
N VAL A 92 2.35 -9.94 -26.57
CA VAL A 92 1.63 -8.73 -26.17
C VAL A 92 0.12 -8.98 -26.21
N ASP A 93 -0.39 -9.55 -27.28
CA ASP A 93 -1.82 -9.85 -27.45
C ASP A 93 -2.35 -10.78 -26.34
N GLU A 94 -1.57 -11.80 -25.97
CA GLU A 94 -1.95 -12.73 -24.90
C GLU A 94 -1.88 -12.09 -23.50
N LEU A 95 -0.89 -11.26 -23.24
CA LEU A 95 -0.80 -10.48 -22.01
C LEU A 95 -1.98 -9.52 -21.87
N GLU A 96 -2.31 -8.77 -22.93
CA GLU A 96 -3.47 -7.88 -22.97
C GLU A 96 -4.80 -8.64 -22.79
N SER A 97 -4.92 -9.80 -23.44
CA SER A 97 -6.10 -10.69 -23.27
C SER A 97 -6.26 -11.16 -21.83
N TYR A 98 -5.14 -11.48 -21.16
CA TYR A 98 -5.13 -11.85 -19.75
C TYR A 98 -5.55 -10.68 -18.87
N ILE A 99 -4.95 -9.50 -19.04
CA ILE A 99 -5.29 -8.30 -18.28
C ILE A 99 -6.77 -7.95 -18.43
N ARG A 100 -7.30 -7.92 -19.66
CA ARG A 100 -8.75 -7.72 -19.88
C ARG A 100 -9.63 -8.76 -19.15
N THR A 101 -9.12 -9.97 -18.99
CA THR A 101 -9.86 -11.02 -18.23
C THR A 101 -9.86 -10.70 -16.72
N LEU A 102 -8.75 -10.18 -16.18
CA LEU A 102 -8.67 -9.77 -14.77
C LEU A 102 -9.63 -8.61 -14.48
N GLU A 103 -9.69 -7.63 -15.36
CA GLU A 103 -10.55 -6.45 -15.25
C GLU A 103 -12.03 -6.83 -15.37
N ARG A 104 -12.41 -7.44 -16.48
CA ARG A 104 -13.82 -7.59 -16.85
C ARG A 104 -14.52 -8.81 -16.24
N ARG A 105 -13.80 -9.93 -16.05
CA ARG A 105 -14.40 -11.20 -15.59
C ARG A 105 -14.13 -11.50 -14.13
N ARG A 106 -12.93 -11.12 -13.61
CA ARG A 106 -12.59 -11.30 -12.21
C ARG A 106 -12.87 -10.07 -11.37
N ASN A 107 -13.21 -8.95 -12.01
CA ASN A 107 -13.53 -7.67 -11.38
C ASN A 107 -12.53 -7.29 -10.28
N LEU A 108 -11.24 -7.46 -10.58
CA LEU A 108 -10.19 -7.09 -9.64
C LEU A 108 -10.06 -5.57 -9.56
N ALA A 109 -9.70 -5.08 -8.38
CA ALA A 109 -9.41 -3.66 -8.18
C ALA A 109 -8.30 -3.19 -9.15
N GLU A 110 -8.46 -2.01 -9.71
CA GLU A 110 -7.53 -1.40 -10.67
C GLU A 110 -6.07 -1.43 -10.20
N THR A 111 -5.81 -1.09 -8.93
CA THR A 111 -4.48 -1.16 -8.33
C THR A 111 -3.87 -2.56 -8.34
N THR A 112 -4.71 -3.59 -8.21
CA THR A 112 -4.27 -4.99 -8.30
C THR A 112 -3.92 -5.35 -9.73
N VAL A 113 -4.74 -4.94 -10.71
CA VAL A 113 -4.50 -5.17 -12.13
C VAL A 113 -3.22 -4.47 -12.57
N THR A 114 -3.06 -3.19 -12.25
CA THR A 114 -1.86 -2.39 -12.55
C THR A 114 -0.59 -3.03 -11.99
N THR A 115 -0.64 -3.52 -10.74
CA THR A 115 0.51 -4.19 -10.12
C THR A 115 0.86 -5.51 -10.85
N LYS A 116 -0.14 -6.31 -11.23
CA LYS A 116 0.08 -7.55 -11.97
C LYS A 116 0.63 -7.28 -13.38
N ARG A 117 0.06 -6.29 -14.07
CA ARG A 117 0.52 -5.82 -15.38
C ARG A 117 1.99 -5.41 -15.33
N SER A 118 2.37 -4.59 -14.35
CA SER A 118 3.75 -4.14 -14.17
C SER A 118 4.73 -5.30 -13.95
N ARG A 119 4.37 -6.31 -13.12
CA ARG A 119 5.23 -7.48 -12.90
C ARG A 119 5.35 -8.34 -14.14
N LEU A 120 4.26 -8.57 -14.85
CA LEU A 120 4.28 -9.32 -16.12
C LEU A 120 5.11 -8.61 -17.18
N ALA A 121 5.05 -7.28 -17.26
CA ALA A 121 5.87 -6.49 -18.16
C ALA A 121 7.37 -6.60 -17.79
N THR A 122 7.70 -6.55 -16.50
CA THR A 122 9.08 -6.77 -16.04
C THR A 122 9.56 -8.18 -16.39
N TYR A 123 8.74 -9.19 -16.15
CA TYR A 123 9.06 -10.57 -16.52
C TYR A 123 9.27 -10.72 -18.04
N ALA A 124 8.41 -10.15 -18.86
CA ALA A 124 8.53 -10.23 -20.32
C ALA A 124 9.77 -9.51 -20.85
N ARG A 125 10.15 -8.37 -20.28
CA ARG A 125 11.41 -7.67 -20.61
C ARG A 125 12.62 -8.49 -20.19
N LEU A 126 12.66 -9.04 -18.99
CA LEU A 126 13.75 -9.92 -18.54
C LEU A 126 13.87 -11.16 -19.42
N TYR A 127 12.75 -11.76 -19.81
CA TYR A 127 12.75 -12.90 -20.73
C TYR A 127 13.37 -12.51 -22.08
N ARG A 128 13.03 -11.35 -22.64
CA ARG A 128 13.68 -10.80 -23.83
C ARG A 128 15.18 -10.61 -23.63
N ASP A 129 15.57 -10.02 -22.51
CA ASP A 129 16.96 -9.66 -22.24
C ASP A 129 17.84 -10.92 -22.07
N VAL A 130 17.31 -11.95 -21.44
CA VAL A 130 18.00 -13.25 -21.26
C VAL A 130 18.08 -14.05 -22.58
N HIS A 131 17.00 -14.05 -23.40
CA HIS A 131 16.91 -14.94 -24.56
C HIS A 131 17.01 -14.24 -25.91
N GLY A 132 17.15 -12.89 -25.92
CA GLY A 132 17.19 -12.06 -27.14
C GLY A 132 15.84 -11.90 -27.82
N ARG A 133 14.77 -12.52 -27.31
CA ARG A 133 13.39 -12.45 -27.84
C ARG A 133 12.40 -12.69 -26.71
N ALA A 134 11.20 -12.10 -26.83
CA ALA A 134 10.10 -12.29 -25.86
C ALA A 134 9.03 -13.27 -26.38
N ASP A 135 9.43 -14.41 -26.93
CA ASP A 135 8.56 -15.45 -27.50
C ASP A 135 7.97 -16.39 -26.42
N LEU A 136 7.40 -15.80 -25.37
CA LEU A 136 6.88 -16.46 -24.16
C LEU A 136 5.79 -17.49 -24.42
N VAL A 137 5.07 -17.39 -25.53
CA VAL A 137 3.84 -18.16 -25.81
C VAL A 137 3.97 -19.08 -27.01
N ASP A 138 4.98 -18.88 -27.87
CA ASP A 138 5.04 -19.46 -29.22
C ASP A 138 5.27 -20.98 -29.24
N ARG A 139 5.71 -21.58 -28.12
CA ARG A 139 6.07 -23.00 -28.06
C ARG A 139 5.27 -23.80 -27.02
N LEU A 140 4.28 -23.16 -26.41
CA LEU A 140 3.55 -23.75 -25.28
C LEU A 140 2.49 -24.79 -25.71
N ASP A 141 2.16 -24.85 -26.96
CA ASP A 141 1.19 -25.81 -27.53
C ASP A 141 1.80 -27.19 -27.81
N ASP A 142 3.14 -27.28 -27.90
CA ASP A 142 3.88 -28.52 -28.14
C ASP A 142 4.66 -29.02 -26.91
N LEU A 143 4.27 -30.18 -26.40
CA LEU A 143 4.97 -30.85 -25.28
C LEU A 143 6.42 -31.16 -25.56
N GLY A 144 6.84 -31.26 -26.86
CA GLY A 144 8.21 -31.44 -27.23
C GLY A 144 9.15 -30.34 -26.78
N HIS A 145 8.64 -29.15 -26.60
CA HIS A 145 9.42 -28.00 -26.13
C HIS A 145 9.36 -27.78 -24.61
N ARG A 146 8.62 -28.63 -23.87
CA ARG A 146 8.36 -28.41 -22.45
C ARG A 146 9.64 -28.25 -21.61
N ALA A 147 10.63 -29.14 -21.80
CA ALA A 147 11.86 -29.08 -21.03
C ALA A 147 12.64 -27.80 -21.32
N ASP A 148 12.77 -27.44 -22.59
CA ASP A 148 13.50 -26.25 -23.02
C ASP A 148 12.81 -24.95 -22.48
N GLU A 149 11.47 -24.89 -22.49
CA GLU A 149 10.75 -23.72 -22.00
C GLU A 149 10.80 -23.60 -20.47
N ILE A 150 10.82 -24.70 -19.73
CA ILE A 150 11.06 -24.69 -18.27
C ILE A 150 12.44 -24.10 -17.99
N GLU A 151 13.49 -24.55 -18.68
CA GLU A 151 14.86 -24.02 -18.52
C GLU A 151 14.94 -22.53 -18.88
N ARG A 152 14.21 -22.09 -19.91
CA ARG A 152 14.14 -20.65 -20.27
C ARG A 152 13.47 -19.82 -19.18
N VAL A 153 12.37 -20.30 -18.61
CA VAL A 153 11.69 -19.63 -17.52
C VAL A 153 12.57 -19.61 -16.26
N LEU A 154 13.24 -20.72 -15.93
CA LEU A 154 14.21 -20.77 -14.83
C LEU A 154 15.30 -19.70 -14.98
N ALA A 155 15.91 -19.57 -16.18
CA ALA A 155 16.94 -18.56 -16.43
C ALA A 155 16.44 -17.11 -16.17
N VAL A 156 15.18 -16.82 -16.44
CA VAL A 156 14.57 -15.50 -16.10
C VAL A 156 14.37 -15.35 -14.60
N PHE A 157 13.97 -16.42 -13.93
CA PHE A 157 13.82 -16.39 -12.46
C PHE A 157 15.17 -16.35 -11.74
N ASP A 158 16.26 -16.82 -12.33
CA ASP A 158 17.63 -16.60 -11.82
C ASP A 158 17.99 -15.11 -11.77
N GLU A 159 17.59 -14.33 -12.79
CA GLU A 159 17.77 -12.87 -12.75
C GLU A 159 16.87 -12.23 -11.69
N LEU A 160 15.58 -12.59 -11.63
CA LEU A 160 14.68 -12.11 -10.60
C LEU A 160 15.14 -12.46 -9.18
N ASP A 161 15.76 -13.62 -9.00
CA ASP A 161 16.30 -14.04 -7.70
C ASP A 161 17.49 -13.18 -7.26
N ARG A 162 18.30 -12.71 -8.20
CA ARG A 162 19.41 -11.79 -7.92
C ARG A 162 18.95 -10.37 -7.65
N ASP A 163 17.90 -9.91 -8.35
CA ASP A 163 17.44 -8.52 -8.29
C ASP A 163 16.48 -8.25 -7.13
N LEU A 164 15.80 -9.27 -6.63
CA LEU A 164 14.80 -9.15 -5.57
C LEU A 164 15.34 -9.67 -4.24
N ASP A 165 15.35 -8.82 -3.21
CA ASP A 165 15.86 -9.17 -1.89
C ASP A 165 14.95 -10.13 -1.10
N SER A 166 13.62 -10.08 -1.31
CA SER A 166 12.67 -10.82 -0.47
C SER A 166 12.01 -11.99 -1.18
N ALA A 167 11.96 -13.15 -0.52
CA ALA A 167 11.23 -14.32 -0.99
C ALA A 167 9.73 -14.01 -1.26
N GLU A 168 9.12 -13.13 -0.48
CA GLU A 168 7.74 -12.70 -0.72
C GLU A 168 7.56 -12.00 -2.07
N SER A 169 8.52 -11.15 -2.47
CA SER A 169 8.50 -10.48 -3.78
C SER A 169 8.69 -11.48 -4.92
N LYS A 170 9.64 -12.40 -4.77
CA LYS A 170 9.91 -13.49 -5.74
C LYS A 170 8.67 -14.36 -5.95
N LEU A 171 8.05 -14.81 -4.87
CA LEU A 171 6.81 -15.60 -4.90
C LEU A 171 5.62 -14.84 -5.50
N ARG A 172 5.56 -13.51 -5.37
CA ARG A 172 4.54 -12.70 -6.03
C ARG A 172 4.73 -12.63 -7.54
N TYR A 173 5.96 -12.46 -8.00
CA TYR A 173 6.28 -12.55 -9.44
C TYR A 173 5.92 -13.92 -9.99
N LEU A 174 6.38 -14.99 -9.34
CA LEU A 174 6.07 -16.37 -9.74
C LEU A 174 4.56 -16.61 -9.79
N GLY A 175 3.81 -16.17 -8.77
CA GLY A 175 2.36 -16.32 -8.74
C GLY A 175 1.65 -15.58 -9.87
N ASP A 176 2.11 -14.39 -10.26
CA ASP A 176 1.52 -13.63 -11.36
C ASP A 176 1.88 -14.24 -12.71
N VAL A 177 3.12 -14.70 -12.91
CA VAL A 177 3.58 -15.39 -14.12
C VAL A 177 2.90 -16.75 -14.29
N SER A 178 2.86 -17.57 -13.24
CA SER A 178 2.17 -18.87 -13.27
C SER A 178 0.68 -18.70 -13.59
N GLN A 179 -0.01 -17.72 -13.01
CA GLN A 179 -1.42 -17.43 -13.32
C GLN A 179 -1.63 -17.01 -14.78
N PHE A 180 -0.68 -16.31 -15.38
CA PHE A 180 -0.72 -15.99 -16.82
C PHE A 180 -0.63 -17.27 -17.66
N TYR A 181 0.34 -18.16 -17.43
CA TYR A 181 0.46 -19.42 -18.16
C TYR A 181 -0.74 -20.36 -17.92
N GLU A 182 -1.27 -20.44 -16.72
CA GLU A 182 -2.53 -21.14 -16.44
C GLU A 182 -3.72 -20.58 -17.22
N HIS A 183 -3.76 -19.25 -17.41
CA HIS A 183 -4.78 -18.63 -18.24
C HIS A 183 -4.69 -19.12 -19.69
N LEU A 184 -3.50 -19.21 -20.24
CA LEU A 184 -3.28 -19.77 -21.59
C LEU A 184 -3.69 -21.25 -21.68
N GLN A 185 -3.36 -22.06 -20.68
CA GLN A 185 -3.81 -23.45 -20.62
C GLN A 185 -5.35 -23.57 -20.62
N ARG A 186 -6.02 -22.81 -19.76
CA ARG A 186 -7.50 -22.77 -19.71
C ARG A 186 -8.15 -22.31 -21.01
N ARG A 187 -7.41 -21.62 -21.87
CA ARG A 187 -7.84 -21.18 -23.20
C ARG A 187 -7.43 -22.12 -24.33
N GLY A 188 -6.76 -23.22 -24.01
CA GLY A 188 -6.24 -24.17 -25.01
C GLY A 188 -5.10 -23.61 -25.88
N LYS A 189 -4.39 -22.57 -25.38
CA LYS A 189 -3.26 -21.93 -26.03
C LYS A 189 -1.91 -22.42 -25.51
N ALA A 190 -1.92 -23.18 -24.42
CA ALA A 190 -0.76 -23.82 -23.84
C ALA A 190 -1.12 -25.23 -23.39
N ALA A 191 -0.26 -26.19 -23.67
CA ALA A 191 -0.37 -27.58 -23.21
C ALA A 191 0.14 -27.75 -21.76
N TYR A 192 1.03 -26.84 -21.31
CA TYR A 192 1.66 -26.88 -19.98
C TYR A 192 1.94 -25.48 -19.46
N ASN A 193 2.18 -25.38 -18.15
CA ASN A 193 2.65 -24.17 -17.50
C ASN A 193 4.15 -24.34 -17.18
N PRO A 194 5.07 -23.60 -17.83
CA PRO A 194 6.50 -23.74 -17.59
C PRO A 194 6.96 -23.17 -16.25
N ALA A 195 6.10 -22.41 -15.57
CA ALA A 195 6.37 -21.81 -14.25
C ALA A 195 5.78 -22.60 -13.07
N GLU A 196 5.16 -23.77 -13.32
CA GLU A 196 4.36 -24.48 -12.31
C GLU A 196 5.19 -24.97 -11.10
N THR A 197 6.45 -25.31 -11.28
CA THR A 197 7.31 -25.92 -10.25
C THR A 197 8.54 -25.10 -9.90
N ILE A 198 8.61 -23.85 -10.32
CA ILE A 198 9.78 -22.98 -10.12
C ILE A 198 10.12 -22.76 -8.64
N ASP A 199 9.12 -22.63 -7.78
CA ASP A 199 9.32 -22.47 -6.34
C ASP A 199 10.03 -23.66 -5.68
N MET A 200 9.86 -24.86 -6.23
CA MET A 200 10.52 -26.06 -5.72
C MET A 200 12.02 -26.03 -5.99
N GLU A 201 12.46 -25.40 -7.10
CA GLU A 201 13.88 -25.31 -7.46
C GLU A 201 14.62 -24.32 -6.55
N TYR A 202 13.98 -23.21 -6.17
CA TYR A 202 14.62 -22.16 -5.36
C TYR A 202 14.40 -22.33 -3.85
N GLY A 203 13.42 -23.11 -3.43
CA GLY A 203 13.08 -23.25 -2.01
C GLY A 203 12.61 -21.94 -1.36
N TRP A 204 11.99 -21.04 -2.12
CA TRP A 204 11.45 -19.80 -1.56
C TRP A 204 10.28 -20.08 -0.63
N GLU A 205 10.43 -19.70 0.61
CA GLU A 205 9.39 -19.84 1.62
C GLU A 205 8.85 -18.46 2.03
N ARG A 206 7.54 -18.38 2.20
CA ARG A 206 6.95 -17.18 2.79
C ARG A 206 7.37 -17.07 4.23
N ALA A 207 7.97 -15.93 4.57
CA ALA A 207 8.20 -15.61 5.97
C ALA A 207 6.87 -15.60 6.74
N GLU A 208 6.90 -16.08 7.97
CA GLU A 208 5.75 -15.91 8.87
C GLU A 208 5.38 -14.42 8.97
N PRO A 209 4.07 -14.09 8.95
CA PRO A 209 3.66 -12.70 9.04
C PRO A 209 4.21 -12.07 10.31
N ASP A 210 5.01 -11.02 10.16
CA ASP A 210 5.38 -10.20 11.31
C ASP A 210 4.11 -9.55 11.90
N ASN A 211 3.70 -10.01 13.09
CA ASN A 211 2.53 -9.55 13.80
C ASN A 211 2.87 -8.52 14.89
N ALA A 212 4.07 -7.91 14.86
CA ALA A 212 4.45 -6.88 15.82
C ALA A 212 3.41 -5.75 15.85
N ALA A 213 2.98 -5.41 17.05
CA ALA A 213 2.07 -4.32 17.35
C ALA A 213 2.78 -3.33 18.29
N LEU A 214 2.31 -2.09 18.34
CA LEU A 214 2.71 -1.17 19.41
C LEU A 214 2.15 -1.65 20.75
N SER A 215 2.87 -1.36 21.83
CA SER A 215 2.35 -1.49 23.20
C SER A 215 1.58 -0.21 23.61
N SER A 216 0.76 -0.28 24.67
CA SER A 216 0.07 0.90 25.23
C SER A 216 1.07 2.00 25.62
N GLU A 217 2.21 1.62 26.21
CA GLU A 217 3.27 2.56 26.58
C GLU A 217 3.89 3.26 25.34
N GLN A 218 4.10 2.50 24.24
CA GLN A 218 4.59 3.08 23.01
C GLN A 218 3.56 4.03 22.36
N VAL A 219 2.27 3.69 22.40
CA VAL A 219 1.21 4.59 21.94
C VAL A 219 1.16 5.86 22.79
N ARG A 220 1.28 5.76 24.10
CA ARG A 220 1.36 6.92 25.00
C ARG A 220 2.54 7.82 24.63
N ARG A 221 3.74 7.25 24.47
CA ARG A 221 4.93 8.02 24.07
C ARG A 221 4.77 8.71 22.73
N LEU A 222 4.13 8.07 21.76
CA LEU A 222 3.80 8.67 20.47
C LEU A 222 2.84 9.85 20.66
N TYR A 223 1.80 9.68 21.49
CA TYR A 223 0.80 10.71 21.73
C TYR A 223 1.37 11.90 22.52
N ASP A 224 2.21 11.64 23.52
CA ASP A 224 2.90 12.69 24.29
C ASP A 224 3.88 13.50 23.44
N ALA A 225 4.38 12.93 22.34
CA ALA A 225 5.33 13.58 21.43
C ALA A 225 4.65 14.35 20.26
N VAL A 226 3.33 14.42 20.23
CA VAL A 226 2.55 15.17 19.23
C VAL A 226 2.78 16.68 19.40
N GLU A 227 3.01 17.39 18.30
CA GLU A 227 3.22 18.84 18.29
C GLU A 227 2.10 19.59 17.57
N THR A 228 1.30 18.92 16.76
CA THR A 228 0.25 19.54 15.95
C THR A 228 -1.06 18.77 16.00
N PRO A 229 -2.22 19.46 15.83
CA PRO A 229 -3.51 18.78 15.75
C PRO A 229 -3.61 17.74 14.62
N ASP A 230 -2.80 17.90 13.55
CA ASP A 230 -2.69 16.91 12.46
C ASP A 230 -2.05 15.62 12.95
N GLU A 231 -0.98 15.73 13.74
CA GLU A 231 -0.29 14.57 14.31
C GLU A 231 -1.14 13.89 15.39
N GLU A 232 -1.83 14.68 16.19
CA GLU A 232 -2.76 14.17 17.21
C GLU A 232 -3.84 13.28 16.56
N LEU A 233 -4.56 13.83 15.58
CA LEU A 233 -5.56 13.09 14.84
C LEU A 233 -4.98 11.86 14.13
N LEU A 234 -3.75 11.97 13.60
CA LEU A 234 -3.07 10.87 12.92
C LEU A 234 -2.82 9.69 13.86
N ILE A 235 -2.25 9.93 15.05
CA ILE A 235 -2.01 8.87 16.04
C ILE A 235 -3.33 8.29 16.52
N LEU A 236 -4.33 9.11 16.77
CA LEU A 236 -5.67 8.68 17.15
C LEU A 236 -6.31 7.80 16.07
N ALA A 237 -6.26 8.21 14.79
CA ALA A 237 -6.86 7.45 13.69
C ALA A 237 -6.20 6.09 13.49
N LEU A 238 -4.86 6.01 13.62
CA LEU A 238 -4.11 4.77 13.45
C LEU A 238 -4.24 3.84 14.66
N CYS A 239 -4.13 4.36 15.89
CA CYS A 239 -4.06 3.58 17.12
C CYS A 239 -5.40 3.51 17.85
N GLY A 240 -6.18 4.58 17.87
CA GLY A 240 -7.47 4.66 18.56
C GLY A 240 -8.65 4.12 17.75
N TRP A 241 -8.59 4.20 16.41
CA TRP A 241 -9.64 3.71 15.50
C TRP A 241 -9.17 2.54 14.63
N GLY A 242 -7.89 2.23 14.61
CA GLY A 242 -7.32 1.13 13.85
C GLY A 242 -7.47 1.28 12.33
N LEU A 243 -7.44 2.50 11.80
CA LEU A 243 -7.53 2.78 10.37
C LEU A 243 -6.24 2.38 9.63
N ARG A 244 -6.36 2.09 8.34
CA ARG A 244 -5.20 1.95 7.45
C ARG A 244 -4.71 3.33 7.01
N ARG A 245 -3.42 3.47 6.70
CA ARG A 245 -2.82 4.75 6.28
C ARG A 245 -3.57 5.44 5.12
N ASN A 246 -4.05 4.68 4.14
CA ASN A 246 -4.83 5.23 3.03
C ASN A 246 -6.26 5.63 3.46
N GLU A 247 -6.85 4.91 4.43
CA GLU A 247 -8.13 5.27 5.03
C GLU A 247 -8.00 6.56 5.85
N VAL A 248 -6.87 6.76 6.54
CA VAL A 248 -6.55 8.02 7.24
C VAL A 248 -6.35 9.16 6.25
N ALA A 249 -5.56 8.94 5.20
CA ALA A 249 -5.25 9.94 4.18
C ALA A 249 -6.52 10.52 3.53
N GLY A 250 -7.44 9.66 3.12
CA GLY A 250 -8.71 10.03 2.47
C GLY A 250 -9.89 10.21 3.43
N LEU A 251 -9.67 10.37 4.75
CA LEU A 251 -10.75 10.53 5.71
C LEU A 251 -11.49 11.86 5.49
N HIS A 252 -12.80 11.76 5.25
CA HIS A 252 -13.65 12.89 4.88
C HIS A 252 -14.85 13.03 5.82
N VAL A 253 -15.32 14.24 6.06
CA VAL A 253 -16.46 14.52 6.98
C VAL A 253 -17.74 13.82 6.58
N SER A 254 -17.98 13.58 5.29
CA SER A 254 -19.19 12.86 4.84
C SER A 254 -19.23 11.39 5.28
N GLN A 255 -18.12 10.84 5.73
CA GLN A 255 -18.04 9.46 6.25
C GLN A 255 -18.38 9.40 7.74
N LEU A 256 -18.50 10.54 8.42
CA LEU A 256 -18.64 10.62 9.87
C LEU A 256 -20.11 10.69 10.28
N VAL A 257 -20.51 9.78 11.16
CA VAL A 257 -21.79 9.81 11.86
C VAL A 257 -21.47 10.08 13.32
N LEU A 258 -21.55 11.36 13.73
CA LEU A 258 -21.14 11.81 15.06
C LEU A 258 -22.29 11.95 16.04
N GLU A 259 -23.54 12.02 15.55
CA GLU A 259 -24.74 12.13 16.37
C GLU A 259 -25.28 10.77 16.81
N GLY A 260 -26.01 10.75 17.94
CA GLY A 260 -26.62 9.55 18.49
C GLY A 260 -25.70 8.70 19.37
N ASP A 261 -26.17 7.50 19.74
CA ASP A 261 -25.54 6.63 20.72
C ASP A 261 -24.42 5.74 20.12
N ASP A 262 -24.31 5.69 18.81
CA ASP A 262 -23.35 4.85 18.08
C ASP A 262 -22.51 5.66 17.07
N PRO A 263 -21.64 6.60 17.52
CA PRO A 263 -20.82 7.38 16.63
C PRO A 263 -19.83 6.46 15.89
N HIS A 264 -19.72 6.66 14.57
CA HIS A 264 -18.88 5.79 13.73
C HIS A 264 -18.43 6.51 12.44
N ILE A 265 -17.42 5.92 11.82
CA ILE A 265 -16.95 6.25 10.46
C ILE A 265 -17.52 5.19 9.52
N TYR A 266 -18.19 5.62 8.46
CA TYR A 266 -18.69 4.74 7.41
C TYR A 266 -17.82 4.83 6.16
N PHE A 267 -17.37 3.70 5.67
CA PHE A 267 -16.59 3.59 4.44
C PHE A 267 -17.42 2.84 3.40
N GLU A 268 -17.72 3.47 2.28
CA GLU A 268 -18.36 2.81 1.13
C GLU A 268 -17.43 1.80 0.49
N GLU A 269 -16.14 2.12 0.42
CA GLU A 269 -15.10 1.26 -0.15
C GLU A 269 -13.96 1.03 0.83
N ARG A 270 -13.62 -0.23 1.05
CA ARG A 270 -12.44 -0.71 1.78
C ARG A 270 -11.88 -1.93 1.07
N LYS A 271 -10.65 -2.29 1.39
CA LYS A 271 -9.98 -3.48 0.81
C LYS A 271 -10.84 -4.76 0.84
N ASN A 272 -11.73 -4.90 1.81
CA ASN A 272 -12.58 -6.08 2.01
C ASN A 272 -14.08 -5.75 1.89
N GLY A 273 -14.46 -4.73 1.15
CA GLY A 273 -15.83 -4.24 1.01
C GLY A 273 -16.18 -3.13 2.01
N PRO A 274 -17.41 -2.58 1.93
CA PRO A 274 -17.86 -1.48 2.79
C PRO A 274 -17.85 -1.89 4.27
N GLY A 275 -17.79 -0.90 5.16
CA GLY A 275 -17.81 -1.19 6.59
C GLY A 275 -17.75 0.04 7.47
N THR A 276 -18.08 -0.17 8.73
CA THR A 276 -18.09 0.85 9.76
C THR A 276 -16.94 0.66 10.75
N VAL A 277 -16.45 1.78 11.29
CA VAL A 277 -15.49 1.81 12.40
C VAL A 277 -16.10 2.64 13.52
N ALA A 278 -16.37 2.01 14.66
CA ALA A 278 -16.93 2.69 15.81
C ALA A 278 -15.93 3.70 16.39
N LEU A 279 -16.39 4.91 16.67
CA LEU A 279 -15.64 5.96 17.35
C LEU A 279 -15.79 5.78 18.88
N ILE A 280 -15.08 4.81 19.42
CA ILE A 280 -15.15 4.44 20.84
C ILE A 280 -14.42 5.45 21.70
N TYR A 281 -13.37 6.10 21.17
CA TYR A 281 -12.50 7.05 21.86
C TYR A 281 -12.11 8.20 20.91
N GLY A 282 -11.78 9.39 21.48
CA GLY A 282 -11.23 10.52 20.73
C GLY A 282 -12.21 11.27 19.82
N ARG A 283 -13.51 11.22 20.12
CA ARG A 283 -14.55 11.96 19.37
C ARG A 283 -14.36 13.47 19.48
N GLU A 284 -13.95 13.97 20.64
CA GLU A 284 -13.72 15.37 20.92
C GLU A 284 -12.60 15.94 20.05
N THR A 285 -11.43 15.29 20.05
CA THR A 285 -10.31 15.64 19.15
C THR A 285 -10.72 15.69 17.69
N LEU A 286 -11.57 14.74 17.23
CA LEU A 286 -12.10 14.73 15.88
C LEU A 286 -12.97 15.94 15.60
N THR A 287 -13.87 16.30 16.53
CA THR A 287 -14.77 17.46 16.41
C THR A 287 -13.98 18.76 16.39
N ASP A 288 -13.02 18.92 17.28
CA ASP A 288 -12.13 20.09 17.33
C ASP A 288 -11.33 20.26 16.03
N ARG A 289 -10.90 19.14 15.46
CA ARG A 289 -10.22 19.16 14.16
C ARG A 289 -11.12 19.63 13.02
N ILE A 290 -12.38 19.18 12.99
CA ILE A 290 -13.37 19.59 11.98
C ILE A 290 -13.61 21.09 12.10
N ASP A 291 -13.84 21.59 13.32
CA ASP A 291 -14.08 23.00 13.58
C ASP A 291 -12.88 23.87 13.22
N ALA A 292 -11.67 23.41 13.54
CA ALA A 292 -10.45 24.11 13.19
C ALA A 292 -10.22 24.22 11.68
N LEU A 293 -10.58 23.20 10.91
CA LEU A 293 -10.46 23.21 9.45
C LEU A 293 -11.55 24.06 8.80
N GLY A 294 -12.82 23.89 9.20
CA GLY A 294 -13.95 24.65 8.70
C GLY A 294 -13.89 26.15 9.03
N GLY A 295 -13.28 26.51 10.15
CA GLY A 295 -13.09 27.90 10.55
C GLY A 295 -11.95 28.63 9.84
N ARG A 296 -10.96 27.91 9.32
CA ARG A 296 -9.75 28.48 8.67
C ARG A 296 -9.89 28.70 7.18
N ASP A 297 -10.63 27.84 6.51
CA ASP A 297 -10.72 27.85 5.04
C ASP A 297 -12.19 27.69 4.61
N ARG A 298 -12.74 28.73 3.98
CA ARG A 298 -14.12 28.73 3.45
C ARG A 298 -14.27 27.76 2.24
N GLU A 299 -13.16 27.36 1.64
CA GLU A 299 -13.13 26.44 0.48
C GLU A 299 -12.68 25.03 0.88
N TRP A 300 -12.63 24.73 2.19
CA TRP A 300 -12.27 23.40 2.67
C TRP A 300 -13.18 22.32 2.12
N ALA A 301 -12.59 21.37 1.40
CA ALA A 301 -13.31 20.29 0.70
C ALA A 301 -13.81 19.17 1.62
N GLY A 302 -13.63 19.26 2.95
CA GLY A 302 -14.11 18.27 3.92
C GLY A 302 -13.12 17.17 4.30
N TYR A 303 -11.92 17.12 3.71
CA TYR A 303 -10.89 16.16 4.10
C TYR A 303 -10.20 16.54 5.41
N LEU A 304 -9.98 15.56 6.30
CA LEU A 304 -9.34 15.81 7.60
C LEU A 304 -7.81 15.94 7.50
N PHE A 305 -7.23 15.41 6.42
CA PHE A 305 -5.83 15.59 6.03
C PHE A 305 -5.75 16.23 4.65
N PRO A 306 -6.14 17.52 4.53
CA PRO A 306 -6.22 18.17 3.23
C PRO A 306 -4.85 18.37 2.60
N SER A 307 -4.81 18.33 1.26
CA SER A 307 -3.67 18.76 0.45
C SER A 307 -4.17 19.74 -0.61
N ARG A 308 -3.55 20.92 -0.67
CA ARG A 308 -3.85 21.92 -1.71
C ARG A 308 -3.15 21.62 -3.03
N GLN A 309 -2.19 20.69 -3.00
CA GLN A 309 -1.35 20.35 -4.16
C GLN A 309 -1.86 19.10 -4.86
N ALA A 310 -2.51 18.20 -4.12
CA ALA A 310 -3.05 16.96 -4.67
C ALA A 310 -4.39 17.22 -5.37
N GLU A 311 -4.56 16.70 -6.57
CA GLU A 311 -5.82 16.74 -7.31
C GLU A 311 -6.98 16.09 -6.54
N SER A 312 -6.66 15.06 -5.74
CA SER A 312 -7.61 14.38 -4.83
C SER A 312 -8.11 15.27 -3.68
N GLY A 313 -7.46 16.42 -3.42
CA GLY A 313 -7.77 17.31 -2.31
C GLY A 313 -7.26 16.84 -0.94
N HIS A 314 -6.64 15.67 -0.85
CA HIS A 314 -6.09 15.09 0.40
C HIS A 314 -4.68 14.53 0.20
N VAL A 315 -3.97 14.29 1.30
CA VAL A 315 -2.64 13.68 1.27
C VAL A 315 -2.72 12.19 0.88
N VAL A 316 -1.61 11.62 0.42
CA VAL A 316 -1.48 10.18 0.12
C VAL A 316 -1.06 9.38 1.36
N GLY A 317 -1.25 8.05 1.32
CA GLY A 317 -0.92 7.16 2.43
C GLY A 317 0.57 7.17 2.81
N GLU A 318 1.46 7.40 1.86
CA GLU A 318 2.90 7.56 2.07
C GLU A 318 3.20 8.79 2.92
N THR A 319 2.50 9.91 2.70
CA THR A 319 2.61 11.12 3.55
C THR A 319 2.18 10.82 4.99
N ILE A 320 1.11 10.05 5.18
CA ILE A 320 0.66 9.58 6.50
C ILE A 320 1.77 8.75 7.17
N GLN A 321 2.39 7.82 6.44
CA GLN A 321 3.51 7.03 6.97
C GLN A 321 4.70 7.91 7.33
N GLY A 322 5.08 8.86 6.49
CA GLY A 322 6.18 9.79 6.75
C GLY A 322 5.93 10.68 7.98
N ARG A 323 4.69 11.15 8.17
CA ARG A 323 4.30 11.91 9.38
C ARG A 323 4.37 11.03 10.63
N PHE A 324 3.87 9.80 10.55
CA PHE A 324 3.96 8.82 11.64
C PHE A 324 5.42 8.53 12.04
N ASN A 325 6.30 8.33 11.06
CA ASN A 325 7.73 8.11 11.32
C ASN A 325 8.36 9.29 12.07
N ARG A 326 8.05 10.54 11.68
CA ARG A 326 8.57 11.73 12.37
C ARG A 326 8.14 11.77 13.84
N VAL A 327 6.88 11.46 14.14
CA VAL A 327 6.39 11.37 15.52
C VAL A 327 7.11 10.24 16.26
N ALA A 328 7.28 9.07 15.63
CA ALA A 328 7.96 7.92 16.22
C ALA A 328 9.45 8.21 16.53
N ASP A 329 10.14 8.93 15.63
CA ASP A 329 11.54 9.33 15.85
C ASP A 329 11.64 10.35 16.97
N ARG A 330 10.76 11.34 17.05
CA ARG A 330 10.70 12.34 18.12
C ARG A 330 10.38 11.71 19.48
N ALA A 331 9.49 10.73 19.51
CA ALA A 331 9.14 9.95 20.69
C ALA A 331 10.19 8.92 21.09
N ASP A 332 11.23 8.73 20.27
CA ASP A 332 12.20 7.63 20.39
C ASP A 332 11.51 6.25 20.55
N VAL A 333 10.44 6.00 19.80
CA VAL A 333 9.74 4.73 19.82
C VAL A 333 10.35 3.81 18.77
N ARG A 334 10.75 2.61 19.20
CA ARG A 334 11.26 1.55 18.34
C ARG A 334 10.53 0.24 18.64
N VAL A 335 10.34 -0.56 17.62
CA VAL A 335 9.81 -1.93 17.73
C VAL A 335 10.86 -2.87 17.18
N ARG A 336 11.40 -3.76 18.03
CA ARG A 336 12.54 -4.64 17.68
C ARG A 336 13.76 -3.90 17.13
N GLY A 337 13.99 -2.67 17.58
CA GLY A 337 15.12 -1.83 17.16
C GLY A 337 14.87 -0.97 15.91
N GLU A 338 13.73 -1.13 15.25
CA GLU A 338 13.39 -0.40 14.02
C GLU A 338 12.30 0.66 14.26
N THR A 339 12.23 1.67 13.41
CA THR A 339 11.13 2.66 13.41
C THR A 339 9.82 1.96 13.09
N PRO A 340 8.77 2.10 13.93
CA PRO A 340 7.52 1.39 13.70
C PRO A 340 6.79 1.91 12.47
N THR A 341 6.03 1.03 11.83
CA THR A 341 5.15 1.40 10.73
C THR A 341 3.74 1.74 11.23
N SER A 342 3.00 2.58 10.49
CA SER A 342 1.58 2.88 10.76
C SER A 342 0.70 1.63 10.88
N LYS A 343 1.08 0.53 10.22
CA LYS A 343 0.42 -0.77 10.35
C LYS A 343 0.48 -1.33 11.78
N MET A 344 1.53 -1.02 12.55
CA MET A 344 1.67 -1.46 13.93
C MET A 344 0.70 -0.73 14.87
N GLY A 345 0.33 0.53 14.58
CA GLY A 345 -0.74 1.24 15.27
C GLY A 345 -2.10 0.55 15.09
N ARG A 346 -2.44 0.20 13.86
CA ARG A 346 -3.65 -0.58 13.58
C ARG A 346 -3.62 -1.96 14.28
N ARG A 347 -2.46 -2.63 14.33
CA ARG A 347 -2.32 -3.91 15.03
C ARG A 347 -2.51 -3.75 16.53
N PHE A 348 -2.03 -2.65 17.14
CA PHE A 348 -2.31 -2.32 18.54
C PHE A 348 -3.82 -2.30 18.79
N TRP A 349 -4.61 -1.58 17.99
CA TRP A 349 -6.06 -1.52 18.14
C TRP A 349 -6.70 -2.92 18.07
N TYR A 350 -6.32 -3.73 17.05
CA TYR A 350 -6.87 -5.09 16.92
C TYR A 350 -6.46 -6.01 18.06
N THR A 351 -5.22 -5.93 18.55
CA THR A 351 -4.75 -6.72 19.68
C THR A 351 -5.52 -6.34 20.95
N THR A 352 -5.73 -5.04 21.20
CA THR A 352 -6.53 -4.55 22.33
C THR A 352 -7.97 -5.04 22.23
N TYR A 353 -8.56 -5.00 21.03
CA TYR A 353 -9.91 -5.49 20.79
C TYR A 353 -10.03 -7.01 21.00
N LEU A 354 -9.08 -7.80 20.53
CA LEU A 354 -9.04 -9.25 20.78
C LEU A 354 -8.88 -9.58 22.26
N ASN A 355 -8.07 -8.82 22.99
CA ASN A 355 -7.91 -8.96 24.43
C ASN A 355 -9.21 -8.68 25.18
N SER A 356 -10.06 -7.76 24.68
CA SER A 356 -11.39 -7.53 25.28
C SER A 356 -12.30 -8.75 25.17
N GLN A 357 -12.23 -9.47 24.08
CA GLN A 357 -13.00 -10.70 23.89
C GLN A 357 -12.48 -11.82 24.80
N LYS A 358 -11.16 -11.96 24.89
CA LYS A 358 -10.52 -12.94 25.76
C LYS A 358 -10.89 -12.70 27.22
N GLN A 359 -10.82 -11.46 27.70
CA GLN A 359 -11.20 -11.09 29.06
C GLN A 359 -12.68 -11.36 29.35
N LEU A 360 -13.56 -11.11 28.39
CA LEU A 360 -14.98 -11.45 28.53
C LEU A 360 -15.18 -12.95 28.69
N LEU A 361 -14.49 -13.78 27.91
CA LEU A 361 -14.56 -15.23 28.01
C LEU A 361 -14.02 -15.73 29.35
N GLU A 362 -12.86 -15.23 29.80
CA GLU A 362 -12.28 -15.57 31.10
C GLU A 362 -13.22 -15.22 32.29
N ASN A 363 -13.88 -14.06 32.22
CA ASN A 363 -14.87 -13.67 33.22
C ASN A 363 -16.09 -14.62 33.23
N LEU A 364 -16.53 -15.05 32.05
CA LEU A 364 -17.67 -15.96 31.91
C LEU A 364 -17.30 -17.39 32.29
N ASP A 365 -16.06 -17.84 32.08
CA ASP A 365 -15.55 -19.14 32.60
C ASP A 365 -15.60 -19.18 34.11
N ALA A 366 -15.14 -18.11 34.78
CA ALA A 366 -15.22 -18.01 36.26
C ALA A 366 -16.68 -18.07 36.77
N ILE A 367 -17.61 -17.38 36.08
CA ILE A 367 -19.04 -17.43 36.44
C ILE A 367 -19.62 -18.82 36.15
N ALA A 368 -19.24 -19.47 35.07
CA ALA A 368 -19.70 -20.80 34.71
C ALA A 368 -19.22 -21.83 35.77
N GLU A 369 -17.96 -21.71 36.21
CA GLU A 369 -17.39 -22.54 37.27
C GLU A 369 -18.15 -22.36 38.60
N ASP A 370 -18.38 -21.13 39.04
CA ASP A 370 -19.13 -20.79 40.26
C ASP A 370 -20.57 -21.30 40.24
N GLN A 371 -21.20 -21.36 39.05
CA GLN A 371 -22.59 -21.80 38.90
C GLN A 371 -22.73 -23.27 38.48
N GLY A 372 -21.62 -23.99 38.32
CA GLY A 372 -21.61 -25.40 37.92
C GLY A 372 -22.05 -25.60 36.46
N SER A 373 -21.92 -24.58 35.61
CA SER A 373 -22.16 -24.65 34.17
C SER A 373 -20.91 -25.20 33.48
N SER A 374 -21.10 -25.94 32.39
CA SER A 374 -20.00 -26.67 31.76
C SER A 374 -19.14 -25.87 30.78
N ASP A 375 -19.53 -24.63 30.42
CA ASP A 375 -18.87 -23.91 29.34
C ASP A 375 -19.27 -22.41 29.30
N ALA A 376 -18.28 -21.51 29.27
CA ALA A 376 -18.46 -20.06 29.09
C ALA A 376 -19.19 -19.71 27.81
N GLU A 377 -18.97 -20.46 26.73
CA GLU A 377 -19.61 -20.22 25.43
C GLU A 377 -21.14 -20.42 25.52
N VAL A 378 -21.59 -21.38 26.32
CA VAL A 378 -23.01 -21.61 26.62
C VAL A 378 -23.61 -20.46 27.42
N VAL A 379 -22.88 -19.96 28.44
CA VAL A 379 -23.29 -18.78 29.22
C VAL A 379 -23.37 -17.54 28.30
N LEU A 380 -22.34 -17.30 27.52
CA LEU A 380 -22.28 -16.18 26.58
C LEU A 380 -23.47 -16.18 25.61
N LYS A 381 -23.79 -17.33 25.05
CA LYS A 381 -24.83 -17.47 24.01
C LYS A 381 -26.24 -17.36 24.58
N ASN A 382 -26.46 -17.85 25.79
CA ASN A 382 -27.80 -17.94 26.38
C ASN A 382 -28.16 -16.73 27.25
N TYR A 383 -27.18 -16.03 27.82
CA TYR A 383 -27.43 -14.99 28.82
C TYR A 383 -26.99 -13.58 28.41
N LEU A 384 -26.15 -13.43 27.36
CA LEU A 384 -25.74 -12.15 26.85
C LEU A 384 -26.18 -11.94 25.41
N SER A 385 -27.00 -10.93 25.18
CA SER A 385 -27.33 -10.46 23.83
C SER A 385 -26.10 -9.92 23.11
N GLU A 386 -26.12 -9.86 21.77
CA GLU A 386 -25.03 -9.24 21.01
C GLU A 386 -24.86 -7.75 21.34
N ALA A 387 -25.94 -7.06 21.72
CA ALA A 387 -25.87 -5.67 22.15
C ALA A 387 -25.08 -5.50 23.45
N GLU A 388 -25.33 -6.35 24.45
CA GLU A 388 -24.60 -6.34 25.73
C GLU A 388 -23.13 -6.72 25.53
N ARG A 389 -22.85 -7.75 24.71
CA ARG A 389 -21.47 -8.13 24.35
C ARG A 389 -20.72 -6.99 23.65
N ARG A 390 -21.40 -6.25 22.75
CA ARG A 390 -20.85 -5.08 22.07
C ARG A 390 -20.58 -3.95 23.05
N GLN A 391 -21.51 -3.69 23.96
CA GLN A 391 -21.34 -2.66 24.99
C GLN A 391 -20.13 -2.99 25.89
N TYR A 392 -20.02 -4.20 26.39
CA TYR A 392 -18.88 -4.64 27.20
C TYR A 392 -17.53 -4.46 26.48
N ARG A 393 -17.45 -4.91 25.21
CA ARG A 393 -16.24 -4.71 24.39
C ARG A 393 -15.89 -3.23 24.20
N ARG A 394 -16.88 -2.37 24.03
CA ARG A 394 -16.67 -0.93 23.85
C ARG A 394 -16.21 -0.25 25.16
N GLU A 395 -16.75 -0.63 26.28
CA GLU A 395 -16.33 -0.13 27.59
C GLU A 395 -14.88 -0.53 27.88
N TYR A 396 -14.54 -1.79 27.71
CA TYR A 396 -13.17 -2.26 27.84
C TYR A 396 -12.21 -1.52 26.89
N MET A 397 -12.58 -1.38 25.63
CA MET A 397 -11.77 -0.65 24.65
C MET A 397 -11.58 0.81 25.05
N ARG A 398 -12.62 1.47 25.56
CA ARG A 398 -12.55 2.87 26.00
C ARG A 398 -11.56 3.02 27.13
N GLU A 399 -11.61 2.18 28.14
CA GLU A 399 -10.69 2.18 29.28
C GLU A 399 -9.23 1.97 28.80
N ARG A 400 -8.99 0.97 27.96
CA ARG A 400 -7.64 0.68 27.46
C ARG A 400 -7.09 1.74 26.53
N LEU A 401 -7.93 2.36 25.73
CA LEU A 401 -7.53 3.48 24.90
C LEU A 401 -7.25 4.73 25.74
N ALA A 402 -8.12 5.07 26.71
CA ALA A 402 -7.87 6.15 27.66
C ALA A 402 -6.52 5.97 28.37
N GLU A 403 -6.24 4.77 28.90
CA GLU A 403 -4.95 4.43 29.50
C GLU A 403 -3.78 4.62 28.52
N ALA A 404 -3.93 4.18 27.26
CA ALA A 404 -2.87 4.28 26.25
C ALA A 404 -2.65 5.72 25.74
N PHE A 405 -3.65 6.58 25.78
CA PHE A 405 -3.57 7.99 25.37
C PHE A 405 -3.33 8.96 26.56
N GLY A 406 -3.21 8.44 27.79
CA GLY A 406 -2.78 9.23 28.96
C GLY A 406 -3.90 9.90 29.73
N GLU A 407 -5.15 9.46 29.58
CA GLU A 407 -6.31 9.89 30.38
C GLU A 407 -6.59 8.98 31.56
#